data_0b71fb34cc2d11120be41719beb52357
#
_entry.id   0b71fb34cc2d11120be41719beb52357
#
_cell.length_a   1.000
_cell.length_b   1.000
_cell.length_c   1.000
_cell.angle_alpha   90.00
_cell.angle_beta   90.00
_cell.angle_gamma   90.00
#
_symmetry.space_group_name_H-M   'P 1'
#
loop_
_entity.id
_entity.type
_entity.pdbx_description
1 polymer ?
#
loop_
_entity_poly.entity_id
_entity_poly.type
_entity_poly.pdbx_seq_one_letter_code
_entity_poly.pdbx_strand_id
1 'polypeptide(L)'
;MLERAHGFASGVTVEMHHRFINCVDGSFQLEIRLHPTLDVALLHFKQFTALRPTAFAVFAARGDELKQGKSLCRLGFPFPEFTNFDYDAESDQIRWTTTGRAETPQFPIDGMVTRHLNGPEGIVGVEVSTPGLRGQSGGPTFDSGGVVWGMQSATNHLGLNFDVDMDVLRNGQTRHVTDSAFLHVGHCIHVNVLKQFMRDNGVSFAEA
;
A
#
# COMPACT_ATOMS: atom_id res chain seq x y z
N MET A 1 -17.62 4.84 -9.82
CA MET A 1 -16.62 5.46 -8.93
C MET A 1 -15.23 5.50 -9.55
N LEU A 2 -14.69 4.41 -10.09
CA LEU A 2 -13.39 4.34 -10.77
C LEU A 2 -13.32 5.25 -12.02
N GLU A 3 -14.35 5.24 -12.85
CA GLU A 3 -14.42 6.09 -14.05
C GLU A 3 -14.17 7.56 -13.70
N ARG A 4 -14.82 8.04 -12.63
CA ARG A 4 -14.67 9.42 -12.18
C ARG A 4 -13.28 9.71 -11.60
N ALA A 5 -12.71 8.75 -10.84
CA ALA A 5 -11.39 8.91 -10.23
C ALA A 5 -10.25 8.95 -11.26
N HIS A 6 -10.45 8.28 -12.40
CA HIS A 6 -9.45 8.18 -13.47
C HIS A 6 -9.79 8.98 -14.72
N GLY A 7 -10.87 9.73 -14.70
CA GLY A 7 -11.29 10.58 -15.83
C GLY A 7 -11.80 9.80 -17.05
N PHE A 8 -12.23 8.55 -16.87
CA PHE A 8 -12.83 7.76 -17.94
C PHE A 8 -14.27 8.22 -18.24
N ALA A 9 -14.69 8.01 -19.46
CA ALA A 9 -16.09 8.22 -19.84
C ALA A 9 -16.98 7.20 -19.11
N SER A 10 -18.24 7.55 -18.89
CA SER A 10 -19.21 6.65 -18.27
C SER A 10 -19.42 5.38 -19.12
N GLY A 11 -19.44 4.22 -18.47
CA GLY A 11 -19.63 2.92 -19.11
C GLY A 11 -18.36 2.30 -19.71
N VAL A 12 -17.18 2.91 -19.51
CA VAL A 12 -15.89 2.35 -19.97
C VAL A 12 -15.40 1.25 -19.05
N THR A 13 -15.63 1.36 -17.75
CA THR A 13 -15.24 0.32 -16.77
C THR A 13 -16.36 -0.69 -16.64
N VAL A 14 -16.20 -1.83 -17.28
CA VAL A 14 -17.22 -2.90 -17.31
C VAL A 14 -16.96 -3.99 -16.27
N GLU A 15 -15.71 -4.21 -15.90
CA GLU A 15 -15.34 -5.30 -14.99
C GLU A 15 -14.12 -4.94 -14.12
N MET A 16 -14.08 -5.48 -12.90
CA MET A 16 -12.95 -5.37 -11.99
C MET A 16 -12.64 -6.76 -11.40
N HIS A 17 -11.41 -7.24 -11.67
CA HIS A 17 -10.94 -8.51 -11.14
C HIS A 17 -10.02 -8.31 -9.94
N HIS A 18 -10.38 -8.95 -8.81
CA HIS A 18 -9.50 -9.05 -7.65
C HIS A 18 -8.83 -10.42 -7.64
N ARG A 19 -7.52 -10.44 -7.49
CA ARG A 19 -6.73 -11.66 -7.39
C ARG A 19 -6.01 -11.72 -6.05
N PHE A 20 -6.20 -12.81 -5.33
CA PHE A 20 -5.60 -13.07 -4.03
C PHE A 20 -4.62 -14.22 -4.17
N ILE A 21 -3.37 -13.89 -4.49
CA ILE A 21 -2.33 -14.88 -4.77
C ILE A 21 -1.81 -15.46 -3.45
N ASN A 22 -1.68 -16.78 -3.39
CA ASN A 22 -1.20 -17.52 -2.22
C ASN A 22 -1.98 -17.27 -0.91
N CYS A 23 -3.26 -16.94 -1.01
CA CYS A 23 -4.13 -16.78 0.15
C CYS A 23 -4.93 -18.03 0.44
N VAL A 24 -5.79 -18.44 -0.49
CA VAL A 24 -6.69 -19.59 -0.35
C VAL A 24 -6.80 -20.37 -1.66
N ASP A 25 -7.17 -21.66 -1.57
CA ASP A 25 -7.49 -22.51 -2.70
C ASP A 25 -8.98 -22.68 -2.90
N GLY A 26 -9.35 -23.01 -4.14
CA GLY A 26 -10.72 -23.25 -4.55
C GLY A 26 -11.49 -21.96 -4.80
N SER A 27 -12.79 -22.12 -5.02
CA SER A 27 -13.73 -20.99 -5.04
C SER A 27 -13.96 -20.51 -3.61
N PHE A 28 -14.14 -19.21 -3.44
CA PHE A 28 -14.39 -18.61 -2.13
C PHE A 28 -15.43 -17.50 -2.23
N GLN A 29 -16.06 -17.22 -1.10
CA GLN A 29 -16.84 -16.01 -0.91
C GLN A 29 -15.98 -14.99 -0.16
N LEU A 30 -16.08 -13.72 -0.53
CA LEU A 30 -15.37 -12.62 0.11
C LEU A 30 -16.35 -11.70 0.80
N GLU A 31 -16.17 -11.53 2.11
CA GLU A 31 -16.83 -10.49 2.90
C GLU A 31 -15.83 -9.36 3.16
N ILE A 32 -16.21 -8.13 2.84
CA ILE A 32 -15.36 -6.96 3.02
C ILE A 32 -15.97 -6.08 4.10
N ARG A 33 -15.16 -5.69 5.09
CA ARG A 33 -15.51 -4.74 6.14
C ARG A 33 -14.59 -3.55 6.04
N LEU A 34 -15.16 -2.38 5.80
CA LEU A 34 -14.41 -1.13 5.68
C LEU A 34 -14.31 -0.44 7.04
N HIS A 35 -13.15 0.13 7.33
CA HIS A 35 -13.02 1.04 8.46
C HIS A 35 -13.81 2.33 8.17
N PRO A 36 -14.54 2.89 9.13
CA PRO A 36 -15.47 3.99 8.88
C PRO A 36 -14.80 5.29 8.42
N THR A 37 -13.56 5.54 8.81
CA THR A 37 -12.88 6.84 8.56
C THR A 37 -11.47 6.73 7.99
N LEU A 38 -10.85 5.56 8.03
CA LEU A 38 -9.48 5.33 7.57
C LEU A 38 -9.46 4.38 6.38
N ASP A 39 -8.42 4.48 5.57
CA ASP A 39 -8.19 3.64 4.40
C ASP A 39 -7.70 2.25 4.81
N VAL A 40 -8.58 1.49 5.46
CA VAL A 40 -8.35 0.12 5.95
C VAL A 40 -9.58 -0.73 5.65
N ALA A 41 -9.33 -1.96 5.20
CA ALA A 41 -10.36 -2.96 5.00
C ALA A 41 -9.93 -4.32 5.59
N LEU A 42 -10.88 -5.05 6.13
CA LEU A 42 -10.73 -6.46 6.46
C LEU A 42 -11.43 -7.30 5.40
N LEU A 43 -10.71 -8.31 4.90
CA LEU A 43 -11.21 -9.25 3.90
C LEU A 43 -11.34 -10.62 4.54
N HIS A 44 -12.56 -11.13 4.63
CA HIS A 44 -12.85 -12.43 5.20
C HIS A 44 -13.21 -13.42 4.09
N PHE A 45 -12.31 -14.37 3.89
CA PHE A 45 -12.53 -15.48 2.93
C PHE A 45 -13.38 -16.57 3.58
N LYS A 46 -14.42 -17.01 2.88
CA LYS A 46 -15.32 -18.08 3.30
C LYS A 46 -15.41 -19.16 2.23
N GLN A 47 -15.75 -20.39 2.62
CA GLN A 47 -16.03 -21.52 1.70
C GLN A 47 -14.85 -21.87 0.78
N PHE A 48 -13.62 -21.65 1.22
CA PHE A 48 -12.42 -22.09 0.51
C PHE A 48 -12.05 -23.55 0.90
N THR A 49 -11.24 -24.20 0.06
CA THR A 49 -10.85 -25.61 0.29
C THR A 49 -9.59 -25.75 1.14
N ALA A 50 -8.64 -24.84 1.01
CA ALA A 50 -7.42 -24.85 1.81
C ALA A 50 -6.87 -23.43 2.01
N LEU A 51 -6.22 -23.21 3.15
CA LEU A 51 -5.46 -22.02 3.47
C LEU A 51 -3.99 -22.21 3.01
N ARG A 52 -3.47 -21.28 2.24
CA ARG A 52 -2.09 -21.37 1.70
C ARG A 52 -1.00 -20.86 2.66
N PRO A 53 -1.20 -19.79 3.41
CA PRO A 53 -0.19 -19.31 4.34
C PRO A 53 0.09 -20.30 5.44
N THR A 54 1.39 -20.55 5.70
CA THR A 54 1.87 -21.38 6.82
C THR A 54 2.33 -20.55 8.01
N ALA A 55 2.50 -19.24 7.81
CA ALA A 55 2.86 -18.27 8.84
C ALA A 55 2.03 -17.00 8.67
N PHE A 56 1.81 -16.31 9.78
CA PHE A 56 1.00 -15.10 9.83
C PHE A 56 1.80 -13.95 10.40
N ALA A 57 1.36 -12.73 10.08
CA ALA A 57 1.97 -11.53 10.62
C ALA A 57 1.87 -11.49 12.15
N VAL A 58 2.95 -11.05 12.80
CA VAL A 58 3.01 -10.77 14.23
C VAL A 58 3.03 -9.26 14.40
N PHE A 59 2.07 -8.73 15.15
CA PHE A 59 1.93 -7.29 15.36
C PHE A 59 2.66 -6.85 16.62
N ALA A 60 3.19 -5.63 16.63
CA ALA A 60 3.80 -5.07 17.83
C ALA A 60 2.76 -4.99 18.97
N ALA A 61 3.08 -5.62 20.11
CA ALA A 61 2.21 -5.63 21.28
C ALA A 61 1.98 -4.20 21.81
N ARG A 62 3.06 -3.41 21.82
CA ARG A 62 3.09 -2.05 22.36
C ARG A 62 3.37 -1.03 21.26
N GLY A 63 2.31 -0.66 20.51
CA GLY A 63 2.42 0.31 19.43
C GLY A 63 2.90 1.70 19.88
N ASP A 64 2.66 2.08 21.14
CA ASP A 64 3.14 3.31 21.76
C ASP A 64 4.68 3.37 21.90
N GLU A 65 5.36 2.24 21.79
CA GLU A 65 6.83 2.17 21.75
C GLU A 65 7.42 2.50 20.37
N LEU A 66 6.61 2.67 19.34
CA LEU A 66 7.08 3.12 18.04
C LEU A 66 7.58 4.56 18.13
N LYS A 67 8.90 4.74 18.03
CA LYS A 67 9.54 6.05 18.18
C LYS A 67 10.07 6.58 16.86
N GLN A 68 10.18 7.91 16.78
CA GLN A 68 10.91 8.57 15.70
C GLN A 68 12.34 8.02 15.61
N GLY A 69 12.83 7.87 14.38
CA GLY A 69 14.15 7.29 14.10
C GLY A 69 14.18 5.76 14.05
N LYS A 70 13.09 5.04 14.39
CA LYS A 70 13.01 3.60 14.17
C LYS A 70 12.98 3.32 12.66
N SER A 71 13.88 2.46 12.19
CA SER A 71 13.88 1.98 10.81
C SER A 71 12.79 0.93 10.62
N LEU A 72 12.03 1.07 9.55
CA LEU A 72 10.96 0.14 9.16
C LEU A 72 11.07 -0.17 7.68
N CYS A 73 10.88 -1.44 7.34
CA CYS A 73 10.76 -1.90 5.97
C CYS A 73 9.29 -2.00 5.58
N ARG A 74 8.97 -1.63 4.34
CA ARG A 74 7.66 -1.80 3.71
C ARG A 74 7.79 -2.73 2.53
N LEU A 75 6.85 -3.62 2.37
CA LEU A 75 6.87 -4.61 1.31
C LEU A 75 5.60 -4.51 0.46
N GLY A 76 5.73 -4.75 -0.83
CA GLY A 76 4.62 -4.78 -1.77
C GLY A 76 5.10 -5.10 -3.18
N PHE A 77 4.24 -4.85 -4.17
CA PHE A 77 4.47 -5.15 -5.57
C PHE A 77 4.28 -3.88 -6.43
N PRO A 78 5.20 -2.90 -6.34
CA PRO A 78 5.00 -1.58 -6.95
C PRO A 78 5.18 -1.58 -8.47
N PHE A 79 5.78 -2.61 -9.02
CA PHE A 79 6.06 -2.72 -10.45
C PHE A 79 5.38 -3.96 -11.03
N PRO A 80 4.02 -3.96 -11.13
CA PRO A 80 3.33 -5.04 -11.81
C PRO A 80 3.76 -5.02 -13.28
N GLU A 81 4.47 -6.06 -13.70
CA GLU A 81 4.76 -6.28 -15.10
C GLU A 81 3.45 -6.45 -15.84
N PHE A 82 3.25 -5.72 -16.93
CA PHE A 82 2.03 -5.83 -17.75
C PHE A 82 1.87 -7.20 -18.40
N THR A 83 2.86 -8.07 -18.28
CA THR A 83 2.83 -9.47 -18.69
C THR A 83 2.06 -10.39 -17.74
N ASN A 84 1.60 -9.88 -16.61
CA ASN A 84 0.87 -10.68 -15.61
C ASN A 84 -0.53 -11.06 -16.06
N PHE A 85 -1.06 -10.44 -17.08
CA PHE A 85 -2.39 -10.72 -17.61
C PHE A 85 -2.44 -10.48 -19.12
N ASP A 86 -3.32 -11.23 -19.78
CA ASP A 86 -3.69 -11.06 -21.17
C ASP A 86 -5.20 -10.82 -21.28
N TYR A 87 -5.60 -10.06 -22.28
CA TYR A 87 -7.00 -9.93 -22.66
C TYR A 87 -7.35 -10.95 -23.73
N ASP A 88 -8.29 -11.84 -23.40
CA ASP A 88 -8.85 -12.79 -24.33
C ASP A 88 -10.10 -12.20 -25.00
N ALA A 89 -9.94 -11.80 -26.25
CA ALA A 89 -11.01 -11.16 -27.03
C ALA A 89 -12.15 -12.12 -27.39
N GLU A 90 -11.93 -13.44 -27.40
CA GLU A 90 -12.99 -14.42 -27.71
C GLU A 90 -13.97 -14.59 -26.55
N SER A 91 -13.46 -14.60 -25.32
CA SER A 91 -14.27 -14.72 -24.11
C SER A 91 -14.59 -13.39 -23.45
N ASP A 92 -14.07 -12.27 -23.98
CA ASP A 92 -14.15 -10.92 -23.38
C ASP A 92 -13.72 -10.91 -21.91
N GLN A 93 -12.58 -11.57 -21.61
CA GLN A 93 -12.10 -11.74 -20.25
C GLN A 93 -10.61 -11.42 -20.11
N ILE A 94 -10.26 -10.88 -18.94
CA ILE A 94 -8.87 -10.75 -18.51
C ILE A 94 -8.44 -12.06 -17.86
N ARG A 95 -7.34 -12.65 -18.37
CA ARG A 95 -6.74 -13.89 -17.85
C ARG A 95 -5.35 -13.63 -17.29
N TRP A 96 -5.05 -14.24 -16.15
CA TRP A 96 -3.69 -14.26 -15.64
C TRP A 96 -2.81 -15.18 -16.47
N THR A 97 -1.65 -14.68 -16.86
CA THR A 97 -0.61 -15.52 -17.46
C THR A 97 0.08 -16.38 -16.39
N THR A 98 0.56 -17.54 -16.78
CA THR A 98 1.34 -18.42 -15.87
C THR A 98 2.70 -17.82 -15.51
N THR A 99 3.31 -17.06 -16.41
CA THR A 99 4.59 -16.37 -16.23
C THR A 99 4.48 -15.22 -15.25
N GLY A 100 3.40 -14.43 -15.31
CA GLY A 100 3.20 -13.27 -14.44
C GLY A 100 3.16 -13.58 -12.95
N ARG A 101 2.74 -14.78 -12.55
CA ARG A 101 2.73 -15.21 -11.15
C ARG A 101 4.11 -15.38 -10.53
N ALA A 102 5.09 -15.79 -11.36
CA ALA A 102 6.46 -16.07 -10.90
C ALA A 102 7.36 -14.82 -10.94
N GLU A 103 7.02 -13.86 -11.78
CA GLU A 103 7.90 -12.73 -12.11
C GLU A 103 7.50 -11.40 -11.46
N THR A 104 6.36 -11.33 -10.77
CA THR A 104 5.98 -10.11 -10.04
C THR A 104 6.94 -9.91 -8.86
N PRO A 105 7.89 -8.96 -8.94
CA PRO A 105 8.90 -8.81 -7.91
C PRO A 105 8.31 -8.18 -6.64
N GLN A 106 8.66 -8.76 -5.50
CA GLN A 106 8.51 -8.07 -4.24
C GLN A 106 9.55 -6.95 -4.17
N PHE A 107 9.13 -5.79 -3.73
CA PHE A 107 10.01 -4.63 -3.61
C PHE A 107 10.01 -4.11 -2.18
N PRO A 108 11.03 -4.44 -1.39
CA PRO A 108 11.21 -3.85 -0.07
C PRO A 108 11.74 -2.41 -0.20
N ILE A 109 11.20 -1.51 0.61
CA ILE A 109 11.72 -0.15 0.75
C ILE A 109 11.86 0.17 2.22
N ASP A 110 13.05 0.61 2.61
CA ASP A 110 13.37 1.00 3.98
C ASP A 110 13.15 2.49 4.21
N GLY A 111 12.85 2.87 5.44
CA GLY A 111 12.73 4.26 5.85
C GLY A 111 12.55 4.40 7.36
N MET A 112 12.90 5.55 7.89
CA MET A 112 12.76 5.85 9.32
C MET A 112 11.44 6.53 9.62
N VAL A 113 10.85 6.22 10.76
CA VAL A 113 9.72 6.97 11.31
C VAL A 113 10.14 8.41 11.55
N THR A 114 9.49 9.35 10.87
CA THR A 114 9.77 10.80 10.99
C THR A 114 8.86 11.47 12.00
N ARG A 115 7.60 11.10 12.05
CA ARG A 115 6.62 11.61 13.02
C ARG A 115 5.39 10.72 13.14
N HIS A 116 4.65 10.91 14.21
CA HIS A 116 3.30 10.36 14.37
C HIS A 116 2.27 11.28 13.72
N LEU A 117 1.25 10.67 13.12
CA LEU A 117 0.09 11.34 12.54
C LEU A 117 -1.08 11.20 13.50
N ASN A 118 -1.57 12.34 14.00
CA ASN A 118 -2.64 12.36 14.97
C ASN A 118 -4.00 12.54 14.31
N GLY A 119 -4.98 11.79 14.79
CA GLY A 119 -6.40 11.98 14.52
C GLY A 119 -7.12 12.49 15.78
N PRO A 120 -8.45 12.57 15.74
CA PRO A 120 -9.25 13.06 16.87
C PRO A 120 -9.08 12.25 18.17
N GLU A 121 -8.83 10.94 18.04
CA GLU A 121 -8.75 9.99 19.16
C GLU A 121 -7.32 9.54 19.49
N GLY A 122 -6.31 10.19 18.94
CA GLY A 122 -4.91 9.86 19.17
C GLY A 122 -4.14 9.54 17.89
N ILE A 123 -3.08 8.76 18.01
CA ILE A 123 -2.21 8.41 16.88
C ILE A 123 -2.94 7.46 15.93
N VAL A 124 -3.17 7.90 14.70
CA VAL A 124 -3.80 7.11 13.63
C VAL A 124 -2.80 6.55 12.62
N GLY A 125 -1.64 7.18 12.50
CA GLY A 125 -0.63 6.78 11.54
C GLY A 125 0.78 7.21 11.92
N VAL A 126 1.71 6.86 11.05
CA VAL A 126 3.09 7.30 11.09
C VAL A 126 3.54 7.74 9.72
N GLU A 127 4.38 8.75 9.70
CA GLU A 127 5.10 9.17 8.50
C GLU A 127 6.48 8.52 8.48
N VAL A 128 6.89 8.05 7.29
CA VAL A 128 8.17 7.40 7.06
C VAL A 128 8.95 8.16 6.00
N SER A 129 10.26 8.30 6.19
CA SER A 129 11.17 9.17 5.42
C SER A 129 11.29 8.84 3.92
N THR A 130 10.76 7.70 3.48
CA THR A 130 10.74 7.31 2.07
C THR A 130 9.31 7.21 1.54
N PRO A 131 9.04 7.50 0.26
CA PRO A 131 7.70 7.42 -0.29
C PRO A 131 7.15 6.00 -0.30
N GLY A 132 5.84 5.85 -0.18
CA GLY A 132 5.16 4.63 -0.60
C GLY A 132 5.01 4.61 -2.12
N LEU A 133 5.15 3.44 -2.72
CA LEU A 133 4.97 3.25 -4.15
C LEU A 133 3.60 2.66 -4.45
N ARG A 134 3.07 2.91 -5.66
CA ARG A 134 1.86 2.23 -6.11
C ARG A 134 2.07 0.71 -6.07
N GLY A 135 1.11 -0.03 -5.52
CA GLY A 135 1.25 -1.48 -5.30
C GLY A 135 1.85 -1.87 -3.95
N GLN A 136 2.23 -0.90 -3.11
CA GLN A 136 2.61 -1.14 -1.71
C GLN A 136 1.46 -0.82 -0.73
N SER A 137 0.40 -0.14 -1.15
CA SER A 137 -0.77 0.14 -0.30
C SER A 137 -1.39 -1.18 0.18
N GLY A 138 -1.67 -1.27 1.50
CA GLY A 138 -2.10 -2.49 2.17
C GLY A 138 -0.94 -3.41 2.58
N GLY A 139 0.29 -3.15 2.11
CA GLY A 139 1.47 -3.91 2.49
C GLY A 139 1.94 -3.62 3.92
N PRO A 140 2.59 -4.59 4.59
CA PRO A 140 3.05 -4.43 5.96
C PRO A 140 4.20 -3.43 6.05
N THR A 141 4.25 -2.73 7.19
CA THR A 141 5.38 -1.92 7.63
C THR A 141 5.94 -2.57 8.89
N PHE A 142 7.15 -3.12 8.81
CA PHE A 142 7.72 -3.99 9.83
C PHE A 142 9.18 -3.67 10.14
N ASP A 143 9.66 -4.09 11.30
CA ASP A 143 11.06 -3.92 11.70
C ASP A 143 11.94 -5.12 11.30
N SER A 144 13.23 -5.06 11.64
CA SER A 144 14.21 -6.13 11.36
C SER A 144 13.89 -7.46 12.04
N GLY A 145 13.04 -7.48 13.05
CA GLY A 145 12.53 -8.69 13.69
C GLY A 145 11.31 -9.28 12.99
N GLY A 146 10.80 -8.62 11.93
CA GLY A 146 9.58 -9.03 11.22
C GLY A 146 8.30 -8.64 11.95
N VAL A 147 8.38 -7.85 13.02
CA VAL A 147 7.23 -7.38 13.77
C VAL A 147 6.55 -6.23 13.04
N VAL A 148 5.24 -6.34 12.81
CA VAL A 148 4.45 -5.35 12.06
C VAL A 148 4.08 -4.18 12.96
N TRP A 149 4.45 -2.98 12.52
CA TRP A 149 4.20 -1.69 13.19
C TRP A 149 3.14 -0.85 12.49
N GLY A 150 2.75 -1.24 11.29
CA GLY A 150 1.74 -0.50 10.53
C GLY A 150 1.49 -1.10 9.16
N MET A 151 0.71 -0.38 8.36
CA MET A 151 0.35 -0.74 7.00
C MET A 151 0.50 0.48 6.09
N GLN A 152 1.20 0.33 4.98
CA GLN A 152 1.34 1.41 3.98
C GLN A 152 -0.03 1.79 3.42
N SER A 153 -0.34 3.08 3.42
CA SER A 153 -1.60 3.63 2.89
C SER A 153 -1.37 4.65 1.79
N ALA A 154 -0.58 5.69 2.06
CA ALA A 154 -0.46 6.84 1.16
C ALA A 154 0.98 7.34 1.02
N THR A 155 1.19 8.21 0.05
CA THR A 155 2.40 9.03 -0.08
C THR A 155 2.00 10.49 -0.04
N ASN A 156 2.73 11.28 0.72
CA ASN A 156 2.57 12.73 0.77
C ASN A 156 3.76 13.43 0.14
N HIS A 157 3.51 14.60 -0.43
CA HIS A 157 4.49 15.45 -1.09
C HIS A 157 4.62 16.74 -0.30
N LEU A 158 5.76 16.93 0.36
CA LEU A 158 6.05 18.13 1.13
C LEU A 158 6.87 19.09 0.27
N GLY A 159 6.33 20.25 -0.04
CA GLY A 159 7.07 21.32 -0.72
C GLY A 159 8.19 21.84 0.19
N LEU A 160 9.40 21.91 -0.34
CA LEU A 160 10.57 22.39 0.41
C LEU A 160 10.79 23.90 0.28
N ASN A 161 9.97 24.58 -0.54
CA ASN A 161 10.08 26.00 -0.86
C ASN A 161 11.46 26.39 -1.44
N PHE A 162 12.12 25.46 -2.10
CA PHE A 162 13.30 25.68 -2.90
C PHE A 162 12.88 25.70 -4.37
N ASP A 163 12.17 26.76 -4.74
CA ASP A 163 11.72 26.91 -6.12
C ASP A 163 12.80 27.61 -6.94
N VAL A 164 13.10 27.04 -8.11
CA VAL A 164 13.95 27.64 -9.12
C VAL A 164 13.04 28.17 -10.22
N ASP A 165 13.10 29.47 -10.46
CA ASP A 165 12.39 30.15 -11.56
C ASP A 165 13.37 31.17 -12.16
N MET A 166 14.20 30.73 -13.12
CA MET A 166 15.29 31.53 -13.67
C MET A 166 15.69 31.09 -15.07
N ASP A 167 16.32 32.04 -15.77
CA ASP A 167 16.98 31.76 -17.03
C ASP A 167 18.37 31.15 -16.82
N VAL A 168 18.58 29.98 -17.44
CA VAL A 168 19.90 29.30 -17.42
C VAL A 168 20.50 29.24 -18.81
N LEU A 169 21.82 29.48 -18.90
CA LEU A 169 22.57 29.33 -20.13
C LEU A 169 23.07 27.88 -20.26
N ARG A 170 22.58 27.16 -21.26
CA ARG A 170 23.03 25.78 -21.55
C ARG A 170 23.40 25.66 -23.02
N ASN A 171 24.64 25.26 -23.32
CA ASN A 171 25.16 25.12 -24.68
C ASN A 171 24.99 26.38 -25.51
N GLY A 172 25.24 27.57 -24.93
CA GLY A 172 25.11 28.85 -25.59
C GLY A 172 23.66 29.34 -25.84
N GLN A 173 22.66 28.62 -25.35
CA GLN A 173 21.25 29.02 -25.44
C GLN A 173 20.65 29.28 -24.06
N THR A 174 20.00 30.42 -23.94
CA THR A 174 19.22 30.71 -22.73
C THR A 174 17.92 29.90 -22.74
N ARG A 175 17.67 29.20 -21.62
CA ARG A 175 16.44 28.50 -21.38
C ARG A 175 15.85 28.90 -20.04
N HIS A 176 14.56 29.19 -20.02
CA HIS A 176 13.83 29.40 -18.80
C HIS A 176 13.59 28.03 -18.13
N VAL A 177 13.94 27.91 -16.85
CA VAL A 177 13.80 26.68 -16.05
C VAL A 177 12.97 27.02 -14.83
N THR A 178 11.89 26.26 -14.65
CA THR A 178 11.10 26.23 -13.42
C THR A 178 11.24 24.84 -12.80
N ASP A 179 11.61 24.76 -11.54
CA ASP A 179 11.71 23.51 -10.79
C ASP A 179 11.26 23.75 -9.35
N SER A 180 10.57 22.79 -8.78
CA SER A 180 10.09 22.83 -7.40
C SER A 180 10.58 21.59 -6.66
N ALA A 181 11.26 21.82 -5.54
CA ALA A 181 11.79 20.73 -4.74
C ALA A 181 10.72 20.18 -3.78
N PHE A 182 10.53 18.87 -3.81
CA PHE A 182 9.62 18.15 -2.92
C PHE A 182 10.34 17.05 -2.16
N LEU A 183 9.94 16.87 -0.90
CA LEU A 183 10.24 15.67 -0.14
C LEU A 183 9.01 14.74 -0.21
N HIS A 184 9.23 13.53 -0.68
CA HIS A 184 8.19 12.50 -0.74
C HIS A 184 8.33 11.59 0.47
N VAL A 185 7.25 11.47 1.24
CA VAL A 185 7.19 10.67 2.48
C VAL A 185 6.05 9.67 2.43
N GLY A 186 6.25 8.50 3.02
CA GLY A 186 5.22 7.48 3.13
C GLY A 186 4.34 7.70 4.36
N HIS A 187 3.04 7.49 4.23
CA HIS A 187 2.10 7.46 5.33
C HIS A 187 1.62 6.03 5.56
N CYS A 188 1.75 5.55 6.79
CA CYS A 188 1.32 4.23 7.20
C CYS A 188 0.26 4.35 8.29
N ILE A 189 -0.77 3.49 8.23
CA ILE A 189 -1.72 3.33 9.33
C ILE A 189 -1.00 2.70 10.52
N HIS A 190 -1.21 3.24 11.70
CA HIS A 190 -0.55 2.80 12.92
C HIS A 190 -1.05 1.42 13.39
N VAL A 191 -0.16 0.60 13.96
CA VAL A 191 -0.48 -0.76 14.41
C VAL A 191 -1.65 -0.82 15.40
N ASN A 192 -1.77 0.14 16.31
CA ASN A 192 -2.87 0.15 17.28
C ASN A 192 -4.24 0.30 16.61
N VAL A 193 -4.32 1.09 15.54
CA VAL A 193 -5.55 1.23 14.74
C VAL A 193 -5.91 -0.11 14.07
N LEU A 194 -4.91 -0.76 13.45
CA LEU A 194 -5.11 -2.06 12.80
C LEU A 194 -5.59 -3.11 13.81
N LYS A 195 -4.93 -3.19 14.97
CA LYS A 195 -5.29 -4.13 16.04
C LYS A 195 -6.70 -3.85 16.59
N GLN A 196 -7.03 -2.58 16.82
CA GLN A 196 -8.36 -2.21 17.30
C GLN A 196 -9.43 -2.60 16.29
N PHE A 197 -9.24 -2.27 15.02
CA PHE A 197 -10.19 -2.64 13.96
C PHE A 197 -10.36 -4.15 13.82
N MET A 198 -9.29 -4.93 13.95
CA MET A 198 -9.36 -6.39 13.99
C MET A 198 -10.15 -6.90 15.18
N ARG A 199 -9.90 -6.39 16.40
CA ARG A 199 -10.65 -6.76 17.63
C ARG A 199 -12.14 -6.46 17.51
N ASP A 200 -12.49 -5.28 17.04
CA ASP A 200 -13.88 -4.84 16.85
C ASP A 200 -14.64 -5.74 15.85
N ASN A 201 -13.92 -6.43 14.99
CA ASN A 201 -14.47 -7.37 14.01
C ASN A 201 -14.26 -8.85 14.38
N GLY A 202 -13.83 -9.14 15.61
CA GLY A 202 -13.66 -10.50 16.10
C GLY A 202 -12.51 -11.27 15.49
N VAL A 203 -11.50 -10.58 14.93
CA VAL A 203 -10.30 -11.19 14.31
C VAL A 203 -9.22 -11.37 15.36
N SER A 204 -8.74 -12.61 15.53
CA SER A 204 -7.58 -12.93 16.37
C SER A 204 -6.28 -12.74 15.60
N PHE A 205 -5.23 -12.27 16.29
CA PHE A 205 -3.90 -12.05 15.72
C PHE A 205 -2.82 -12.28 16.79
N ALA A 206 -1.58 -12.51 16.34
CA ALA A 206 -0.42 -12.66 17.21
C ALA A 206 0.25 -11.31 17.49
N GLU A 207 0.79 -11.16 18.70
CA GLU A 207 1.53 -9.97 19.15
C GLU A 207 2.89 -10.38 19.74
N ALA A 208 3.92 -9.51 19.57
CA ALA A 208 5.25 -9.64 20.14
C ALA A 208 5.77 -8.30 20.67
#